data_1861b99776845dd9d411130d379657ef
#
_entry.id   1861b99776845dd9d411130d379657ef
#
_cell.length_a   1.000
_cell.length_b   1.000
_cell.length_c   1.000
_cell.angle_alpha   90.00
_cell.angle_beta   90.00
_cell.angle_gamma   90.00
#
_symmetry.space_group_name_H-M   'P 1'
#
loop_
_entity.id
_entity.type
_entity.pdbx_description
1 polymer ?
#
loop_
_entity_poly.entity_id
_entity_poly.type
_entity_poly.pdbx_seq_one_letter_code
_entity_poly.pdbx_strand_id
1 'polypeptide(L)'
;MVKKWSVSYPAVNGVEQRRVYVYLPTMYETDPERRYPVLYMFDGQNVFFDADATYGKSWGVADYLDYTDTPLIVAAVECNAGPNNERLVEYSPYRFDDPTYGHFDGKGQATMSWFIHR
;
A
#
# COMPACT_ATOMS: atom_id res chain seq x y z
N MET A 1 -3.38 -15.60 4.38
CA MET A 1 -2.05 -15.38 4.98
C MET A 1 -1.48 -14.06 4.48
N VAL A 2 -0.93 -13.27 5.37
CA VAL A 2 -0.30 -11.98 5.02
C VAL A 2 1.20 -12.07 5.26
N LYS A 3 1.98 -11.70 4.24
CA LYS A 3 3.44 -11.54 4.35
C LYS A 3 3.78 -10.06 4.40
N LYS A 4 4.76 -9.69 5.21
CA LYS A 4 5.19 -8.31 5.41
C LYS A 4 6.72 -8.24 5.38
N TRP A 5 7.26 -7.28 4.63
CA TRP A 5 8.70 -6.98 4.60
C TRP A 5 8.92 -5.53 4.18
N SER A 6 10.19 -5.09 4.18
CA SER A 6 10.53 -3.74 3.77
C SER A 6 11.26 -3.74 2.44
N VAL A 7 10.99 -2.72 1.62
CA VAL A 7 11.68 -2.49 0.35
C VAL A 7 12.21 -1.07 0.31
N SER A 8 13.21 -0.83 -0.53
CA SER A 8 13.71 0.51 -0.80
C SER A 8 12.73 1.26 -1.70
N TYR A 9 12.43 2.50 -1.33
CA TYR A 9 11.47 3.34 -2.04
C TYR A 9 12.11 4.71 -2.34
N PRO A 10 12.04 5.21 -3.59
CA PRO A 10 12.56 6.53 -3.95
C PRO A 10 11.59 7.63 -3.47
N ALA A 11 11.71 7.98 -2.20
CA ALA A 11 10.81 8.93 -1.56
C ALA A 11 11.17 10.37 -1.92
N VAL A 12 10.31 11.30 -1.49
CA VAL A 12 10.49 12.74 -1.70
C VAL A 12 11.84 13.22 -1.14
N ASN A 13 12.25 12.68 0.01
CA ASN A 13 13.47 13.08 0.72
C ASN A 13 14.64 12.10 0.49
N GLY A 14 14.65 11.38 -0.63
CA GLY A 14 15.69 10.41 -0.93
C GLY A 14 15.16 8.98 -0.91
N VAL A 15 16.04 8.01 -0.65
CA VAL A 15 15.65 6.60 -0.59
C VAL A 15 15.27 6.25 0.85
N GLU A 16 14.07 5.71 1.02
CA GLU A 16 13.55 5.26 2.31
C GLU A 16 13.17 3.79 2.27
N GLN A 17 13.02 3.20 3.45
CA GLN A 17 12.45 1.87 3.58
C GLN A 17 10.95 1.98 3.75
N ARG A 18 10.20 1.19 3.00
CA ARG A 18 8.74 1.13 3.09
C ARG A 18 8.31 -0.30 3.34
N ARG A 19 7.35 -0.47 4.24
CA ARG A 19 6.74 -1.77 4.46
C ARG A 19 5.80 -2.09 3.30
N VAL A 20 5.88 -3.32 2.82
CA VAL A 20 4.93 -3.87 1.85
C VAL A 20 4.26 -5.08 2.46
N TYR A 21 3.03 -5.30 2.07
CA TYR A 21 2.17 -6.36 2.58
C TYR A 21 1.57 -7.10 1.39
N VAL A 22 1.58 -8.42 1.46
CA VAL A 22 0.94 -9.23 0.42
C VAL A 22 0.02 -10.23 1.10
N TYR A 23 -1.28 -10.15 0.80
CA TYR A 23 -2.25 -11.15 1.18
C TYR A 23 -2.31 -12.23 0.11
N LEU A 24 -2.20 -13.49 0.53
CA LEU A 24 -2.35 -14.65 -0.33
C LEU A 24 -3.61 -15.41 0.08
N PRO A 25 -4.48 -15.76 -0.89
CA PRO A 25 -5.70 -16.51 -0.56
C PRO A 25 -5.38 -17.91 -0.06
N THR A 26 -6.33 -18.51 0.65
CA THR A 26 -6.14 -19.82 1.30
C THR A 26 -5.78 -20.91 0.30
N MET A 27 -6.29 -20.84 -0.94
CA MET A 27 -6.01 -21.85 -1.97
C MET A 27 -4.68 -21.63 -2.71
N TYR A 28 -3.91 -20.60 -2.36
CA TYR A 28 -2.67 -20.27 -3.09
C TYR A 28 -1.66 -21.42 -3.06
N GLU A 29 -1.47 -22.04 -1.91
CA GLU A 29 -0.49 -23.12 -1.75
C GLU A 29 -1.00 -24.46 -2.27
N THR A 30 -2.32 -24.66 -2.30
CA THR A 30 -2.91 -25.93 -2.71
C THR A 30 -3.16 -26.03 -4.20
N ASP A 31 -3.11 -24.92 -4.91
CA ASP A 31 -3.34 -24.88 -6.36
C ASP A 31 -2.28 -23.97 -7.03
N PRO A 32 -1.03 -24.46 -7.20
CA PRO A 32 0.07 -23.64 -7.70
C PRO A 32 -0.06 -23.24 -9.16
N GLU A 33 -0.92 -23.92 -9.93
CA GLU A 33 -1.15 -23.58 -11.34
C GLU A 33 -2.17 -22.47 -11.53
N ARG A 34 -2.94 -22.17 -10.48
CA ARG A 34 -4.00 -21.17 -10.57
C ARG A 34 -3.42 -19.74 -10.60
N ARG A 35 -4.01 -18.89 -11.43
CA ARG A 35 -3.72 -17.47 -11.49
C ARG A 35 -4.77 -16.69 -10.72
N TYR A 36 -4.35 -15.59 -10.10
CA TYR A 36 -5.22 -14.74 -9.28
C TYR A 36 -5.13 -13.30 -9.74
N PRO A 37 -6.24 -12.55 -9.73
CA PRO A 37 -6.15 -11.11 -9.88
C PRO A 37 -5.42 -10.51 -8.69
N VAL A 38 -4.74 -9.37 -8.92
CA VAL A 38 -4.02 -8.66 -7.87
C VAL A 38 -4.66 -7.29 -7.69
N LEU A 39 -5.06 -7.01 -6.45
CA LEU A 39 -5.52 -5.68 -6.05
C LEU A 39 -4.34 -4.94 -5.42
N TYR A 40 -3.97 -3.80 -5.99
CA TYR A 40 -2.95 -2.92 -5.44
C TYR A 40 -3.60 -1.88 -4.54
N MET A 41 -3.12 -1.77 -3.30
CA MET A 41 -3.68 -0.84 -2.31
C MET A 41 -2.60 0.08 -1.77
N PHE A 42 -2.95 1.34 -1.59
CA PHE A 42 -2.13 2.30 -0.85
C PHE A 42 -2.52 2.27 0.63
N ASP A 43 -1.78 3.03 1.44
CA ASP A 43 -1.96 3.07 2.90
C ASP A 43 -1.88 1.67 3.51
N GLY A 44 -0.90 0.88 3.08
CA GLY A 44 -0.77 -0.53 3.46
C GLY A 44 -0.72 -0.76 4.96
N GLN A 45 -0.23 0.21 5.73
CA GLN A 45 -0.20 0.13 7.19
C GLN A 45 -1.60 -0.01 7.81
N ASN A 46 -2.66 0.42 7.09
CA ASN A 46 -4.04 0.37 7.58
C ASN A 46 -4.81 -0.87 7.13
N VAL A 47 -4.27 -1.67 6.23
CA VAL A 47 -5.04 -2.70 5.51
C VAL A 47 -5.24 -3.96 6.35
N PHE A 48 -4.18 -4.45 7.02
CA PHE A 48 -4.19 -5.80 7.60
C PHE A 48 -4.01 -5.87 9.11
N PHE A 49 -3.11 -5.08 9.70
CA PHE A 49 -2.68 -5.25 11.09
C PHE A 49 -3.01 -4.02 11.94
N ASP A 50 -3.73 -4.23 13.05
CA ASP A 50 -4.04 -3.15 13.99
C ASP A 50 -2.78 -2.50 14.56
N ALA A 51 -1.73 -3.29 14.81
CA ALA A 51 -0.48 -2.78 15.36
C ALA A 51 0.22 -1.78 14.43
N ASP A 52 0.02 -1.91 13.13
CA ASP A 52 0.64 -1.03 12.13
C ASP A 52 -0.25 0.15 11.74
N ALA A 53 -1.55 0.07 12.04
CA ALA A 53 -2.53 1.05 11.57
C ALA A 53 -2.35 2.41 12.23
N THR A 54 -2.55 3.47 11.44
CA THR A 54 -2.39 4.86 11.88
C THR A 54 -3.21 5.17 13.14
N TYR A 55 -4.43 4.64 13.21
CA TYR A 55 -5.34 4.89 14.32
C TYR A 55 -5.56 3.66 15.20
N GLY A 56 -4.68 2.66 15.11
CA GLY A 56 -4.74 1.46 15.92
C GLY A 56 -5.76 0.42 15.53
N LYS A 57 -6.47 0.63 14.42
CA LYS A 57 -7.46 -0.31 13.90
C LYS A 57 -7.33 -0.43 12.40
N SER A 58 -7.07 -1.64 11.93
CA SER A 58 -6.96 -1.91 10.49
C SER A 58 -8.33 -2.05 9.84
N TRP A 59 -8.33 -2.07 8.50
CA TRP A 59 -9.55 -2.28 7.73
C TRP A 59 -10.01 -3.73 7.70
N GLY A 60 -9.22 -4.66 8.24
CA GLY A 60 -9.58 -6.06 8.36
C GLY A 60 -9.72 -6.80 7.05
N VAL A 61 -8.96 -6.40 6.03
CA VAL A 61 -9.11 -6.93 4.68
C VAL A 61 -8.79 -8.42 4.62
N ALA A 62 -7.73 -8.88 5.32
CA ALA A 62 -7.36 -10.30 5.32
C ALA A 62 -8.44 -11.16 5.95
N ASP A 63 -9.01 -10.73 7.07
CA ASP A 63 -10.08 -11.46 7.76
C ASP A 63 -11.30 -11.58 6.87
N TYR A 64 -11.68 -10.49 6.19
CA TYR A 64 -12.82 -10.50 5.28
C TYR A 64 -12.60 -11.45 4.10
N LEU A 65 -11.41 -11.39 3.47
CA LEU A 65 -11.11 -12.25 2.32
C LEU A 65 -11.02 -13.73 2.71
N ASP A 66 -10.48 -14.02 3.90
CA ASP A 66 -10.46 -15.39 4.42
C ASP A 66 -11.88 -15.88 4.71
N TYR A 67 -12.72 -15.03 5.31
CA TYR A 67 -14.12 -15.38 5.61
C TYR A 67 -14.92 -15.68 4.36
N THR A 68 -14.73 -14.90 3.30
CA THR A 68 -15.45 -15.07 2.03
C THR A 68 -14.79 -16.05 1.09
N ASP A 69 -13.59 -16.53 1.42
CA ASP A 69 -12.78 -17.44 0.60
C ASP A 69 -12.57 -16.87 -0.81
N THR A 70 -12.30 -15.59 -0.90
CA THR A 70 -12.16 -14.86 -2.16
C THR A 70 -10.80 -15.13 -2.79
N PRO A 71 -10.75 -15.56 -4.07
CA PRO A 71 -9.48 -15.87 -4.75
C PRO A 71 -8.80 -14.61 -5.30
N LEU A 72 -8.26 -13.81 -4.42
CA LEU A 72 -7.66 -12.51 -4.72
C LEU A 72 -6.33 -12.36 -3.98
N ILE A 73 -5.31 -11.87 -4.68
CA ILE A 73 -4.07 -11.42 -4.06
C ILE A 73 -4.19 -9.91 -3.82
N VAL A 74 -3.77 -9.45 -2.64
CA VAL A 74 -3.71 -8.03 -2.34
C VAL A 74 -2.25 -7.65 -2.09
N ALA A 75 -1.76 -6.67 -2.83
CA ALA A 75 -0.44 -6.09 -2.64
C ALA A 75 -0.62 -4.66 -2.13
N ALA A 76 -0.08 -4.36 -0.95
CA ALA A 76 -0.27 -3.06 -0.31
C ALA A 76 1.08 -2.48 0.10
N VAL A 77 1.22 -1.17 0.00
CA VAL A 77 2.43 -0.44 0.40
C VAL A 77 2.04 0.67 1.37
N GLU A 78 2.83 0.83 2.45
CA GLU A 78 2.57 1.90 3.41
C GLU A 78 2.81 3.28 2.79
N CYS A 79 2.10 4.29 3.30
CA CYS A 79 2.28 5.67 2.87
C CYS A 79 3.48 6.31 3.56
N ASN A 80 3.88 7.47 3.03
CA ASN A 80 4.83 8.33 3.70
C ASN A 80 4.10 9.10 4.81
N ALA A 81 4.46 8.83 6.06
CA ALA A 81 3.88 9.50 7.23
C ALA A 81 4.75 10.67 7.72
N GLY A 82 5.63 11.19 6.87
CA GLY A 82 6.52 12.29 7.21
C GLY A 82 5.80 13.61 7.53
N PRO A 83 6.49 14.55 8.21
CA PRO A 83 5.85 15.72 8.79
C PRO A 83 5.45 16.83 7.79
N ASN A 84 5.91 16.75 6.55
CA ASN A 84 5.71 17.82 5.54
C ASN A 84 4.62 17.45 4.52
N ASN A 85 3.63 16.69 4.92
CA ASN A 85 2.52 16.23 4.05
C ASN A 85 3.02 15.44 2.83
N GLU A 86 4.08 14.66 2.99
CA GLU A 86 4.68 13.87 1.91
C GLU A 86 3.70 12.88 1.29
N ARG A 87 2.72 12.40 2.07
CA ARG A 87 1.67 11.53 1.55
C ARG A 87 0.89 12.20 0.43
N LEU A 88 0.57 13.48 0.57
CA LEU A 88 -0.13 14.24 -0.47
C LEU A 88 0.72 14.36 -1.74
N VAL A 89 2.03 14.57 -1.59
CA VAL A 89 2.95 14.65 -2.72
C VAL A 89 3.04 13.30 -3.43
N GLU A 90 3.19 12.21 -2.69
CA GLU A 90 3.35 10.88 -3.27
C GLU A 90 2.10 10.40 -4.02
N TYR A 91 0.92 10.79 -3.56
CA TYR A 91 -0.33 10.30 -4.13
C TYR A 91 -0.95 11.21 -5.18
N SER A 92 -0.67 12.51 -5.12
CA SER A 92 -1.19 13.42 -6.12
C SER A 92 -0.50 13.20 -7.46
N PRO A 93 -1.24 12.93 -8.56
CA PRO A 93 -0.65 12.73 -9.88
C PRO A 93 -0.16 14.03 -10.51
N TYR A 94 -0.64 15.18 -10.02
CA TYR A 94 -0.37 16.47 -10.61
C TYR A 94 0.09 17.46 -9.54
N ARG A 95 0.77 18.53 -10.00
CA ARG A 95 1.02 19.70 -9.18
C ARG A 95 -0.31 20.35 -8.81
N PHE A 96 -0.46 20.75 -7.55
CA PHE A 96 -1.69 21.40 -7.09
C PHE A 96 -1.43 22.39 -5.97
N ASP A 97 -2.38 23.32 -5.78
CA ASP A 97 -2.41 24.28 -4.69
C ASP A 97 -3.63 24.02 -3.83
N ASP A 98 -3.43 24.00 -2.50
CA ASP A 98 -4.49 23.80 -1.55
C ASP A 98 -4.50 24.92 -0.53
N PRO A 99 -5.66 25.57 -0.25
CA PRO A 99 -5.73 26.69 0.68
C PRO A 99 -5.35 26.33 2.12
N THR A 100 -5.46 25.04 2.49
CA THR A 100 -5.11 24.56 3.82
C THR A 100 -3.66 24.10 3.90
N TYR A 101 -3.18 23.36 2.89
CA TYR A 101 -1.89 22.68 2.94
C TYR A 101 -0.81 23.33 2.08
N GLY A 102 -1.16 24.22 1.13
CA GLY A 102 -0.22 24.93 0.30
C GLY A 102 -0.01 24.34 -1.09
N HIS A 103 1.18 24.57 -1.64
CA HIS A 103 1.56 24.13 -2.97
C HIS A 103 2.32 22.80 -2.93
N PHE A 104 1.93 21.87 -3.80
CA PHE A 104 2.57 20.56 -3.88
C PHE A 104 2.86 20.18 -5.33
N ASP A 105 4.06 19.64 -5.56
CA ASP A 105 4.44 19.02 -6.82
C ASP A 105 4.16 17.52 -6.71
N GLY A 106 3.03 17.09 -7.25
CA GLY A 106 2.56 15.70 -7.11
C GLY A 106 3.49 14.70 -7.79
N LYS A 107 3.69 13.55 -7.15
CA LYS A 107 4.50 12.44 -7.63
C LYS A 107 3.72 11.12 -7.72
N GLY A 108 2.39 11.21 -7.79
CA GLY A 108 1.52 10.04 -7.79
C GLY A 108 1.76 9.11 -8.98
N GLN A 109 2.09 9.66 -10.14
CA GLN A 109 2.40 8.83 -11.31
C GLN A 109 3.68 8.01 -11.11
N ALA A 110 4.72 8.62 -10.52
CA ALA A 110 5.96 7.92 -10.20
C ALA A 110 5.73 6.86 -9.12
N THR A 111 4.93 7.18 -8.11
CA THR A 111 4.56 6.26 -7.04
C THR A 111 3.82 5.04 -7.60
N MET A 112 2.84 5.26 -8.45
CA MET A 112 2.06 4.19 -9.07
C MET A 112 2.95 3.32 -9.97
N SER A 113 3.78 3.93 -10.80
CA SER A 113 4.69 3.21 -11.68
C SER A 113 5.67 2.33 -10.90
N TRP A 114 6.25 2.89 -9.84
CA TRP A 114 7.14 2.13 -8.97
C TRP A 114 6.42 0.92 -8.37
N PHE A 115 5.22 1.12 -7.84
CA PHE A 115 4.47 0.07 -7.16
C PHE A 115 4.12 -1.08 -8.11
N ILE A 116 3.58 -0.76 -9.28
CA ILE A 116 3.11 -1.77 -10.24
C ILE A 116 4.26 -2.60 -10.80
N HIS A 117 5.44 -1.99 -10.97
CA HIS A 117 6.60 -2.67 -11.56
C HIS A 117 7.53 -3.28 -10.50
N ARG A 118 7.16 -3.24 -9.22
CA ARG A 118 7.95 -3.78 -8.12
C ARG A 118 7.61 -5.25 -7.87
#